data_18532415339d585d929ba505f7ec1767
#
_entry.id   18532415339d585d929ba505f7ec1767
#
_cell.length_a   1.000
_cell.length_b   1.000
_cell.length_c   1.000
_cell.angle_alpha   90.00
_cell.angle_beta   90.00
_cell.angle_gamma   90.00
#
_symmetry.space_group_name_H-M   'P 1'
#
loop_
_entity.id
_entity.type
_entity.pdbx_description
1 polymer ?
#
loop_
_entity_poly.entity_id
_entity_poly.type
_entity_poly.pdbx_seq_one_letter_code
_entity_poly.pdbx_strand_id
1 'polypeptide(L)'
;MRIQMRLSRPTVVAIQEYKQIKFADPKAKVTNGYLVGMAYKAIQNDLDRIDWKAINKDISNVTINYDDNSISDLQTALNLEKTVLDGIEKLQIKFMDVFDTKRMFRPFVIKLILFAAILKETDNLTLLKEENNNE
;
A
#
# COMPACT_ATOMS: atom_id res chain seq x y z
N MET A 1 -4.46 -17.58 0.62
CA MET A 1 -3.92 -17.86 1.95
C MET A 1 -4.41 -16.82 2.94
N ARG A 2 -4.94 -17.26 4.05
CA ARG A 2 -5.56 -16.38 5.05
C ARG A 2 -4.55 -16.03 6.14
N ILE A 3 -4.30 -14.75 6.36
CA ILE A 3 -3.30 -14.27 7.31
C ILE A 3 -3.93 -13.26 8.26
N GLN A 4 -3.82 -13.54 9.57
CA GLN A 4 -4.25 -12.61 10.61
C GLN A 4 -3.23 -11.49 10.76
N MET A 5 -3.72 -10.25 10.86
CA MET A 5 -2.85 -9.12 11.13
C MET A 5 -3.65 -7.94 11.68
N ARG A 6 -2.92 -7.01 12.29
CA ARG A 6 -3.49 -5.75 12.75
C ARG A 6 -3.09 -4.64 11.79
N LEU A 7 -4.09 -3.98 11.20
CA LEU A 7 -3.89 -2.87 10.30
C LEU A 7 -3.98 -1.56 11.07
N SER A 8 -3.02 -0.67 10.88
CA SER A 8 -3.05 0.65 11.50
C SER A 8 -4.18 1.50 10.90
N ARG A 9 -4.59 2.54 11.62
CA ARG A 9 -5.60 3.48 11.15
C ARG A 9 -5.28 4.02 9.74
N PRO A 10 -4.06 4.51 9.44
CA PRO A 10 -3.75 4.99 8.09
C PRO A 10 -3.95 3.92 7.02
N THR A 11 -3.66 2.66 7.32
CA THR A 11 -3.87 1.56 6.39
C THR A 11 -5.36 1.32 6.15
N VAL A 12 -6.18 1.36 7.19
CA VAL A 12 -7.64 1.19 7.07
C VAL A 12 -8.24 2.32 6.24
N VAL A 13 -7.81 3.56 6.49
CA VAL A 13 -8.23 4.72 5.70
C VAL A 13 -7.83 4.55 4.23
N ALA A 14 -6.62 4.09 3.97
CA ALA A 14 -6.13 3.85 2.61
C ALA A 14 -6.95 2.77 1.89
N ILE A 15 -7.34 1.71 2.59
CA ILE A 15 -8.21 0.68 2.01
C ILE A 15 -9.53 1.28 1.55
N GLN A 16 -10.15 2.12 2.39
CA GLN A 16 -11.42 2.75 2.05
C GLN A 16 -11.26 3.73 0.89
N GLU A 17 -10.19 4.51 0.89
CA GLU A 17 -9.88 5.44 -0.19
C GLU A 17 -9.68 4.70 -1.51
N TYR A 18 -8.90 3.63 -1.51
CA TYR A 18 -8.66 2.84 -2.71
C TYR A 18 -9.95 2.20 -3.24
N LYS A 19 -10.78 1.70 -2.32
CA LYS A 19 -12.09 1.15 -2.66
C LYS A 19 -12.98 2.19 -3.35
N GLN A 20 -12.99 3.41 -2.83
CA GLN A 20 -13.74 4.51 -3.44
C GLN A 20 -13.23 4.82 -4.85
N ILE A 21 -11.92 4.88 -5.02
CA ILE A 21 -11.31 5.16 -6.33
C ILE A 21 -11.67 4.08 -7.35
N LYS A 22 -11.58 2.81 -6.97
CA LYS A 22 -11.76 1.69 -7.90
C LYS A 22 -13.22 1.36 -8.18
N PHE A 23 -14.10 1.56 -7.23
CA PHE A 23 -15.50 1.15 -7.34
C PHE A 23 -16.50 2.31 -7.28
N ALA A 24 -16.03 3.52 -6.99
CA ALA A 24 -16.86 4.73 -6.81
C ALA A 24 -17.99 4.52 -5.78
N ASP A 25 -17.82 3.56 -4.88
CA ASP A 25 -18.80 3.19 -3.88
C ASP A 25 -18.10 2.59 -2.65
N PRO A 26 -18.04 3.33 -1.53
CA PRO A 26 -17.40 2.81 -0.32
C PRO A 26 -18.16 1.62 0.29
N LYS A 27 -19.41 1.37 -0.15
CA LYS A 27 -20.22 0.24 0.30
C LYS A 27 -20.09 -0.99 -0.60
N ALA A 28 -19.26 -0.92 -1.65
CA ALA A 28 -19.04 -2.06 -2.53
C ALA A 28 -18.58 -3.28 -1.71
N LYS A 29 -19.14 -4.45 -2.02
CA LYS A 29 -18.88 -5.69 -1.28
C LYS A 29 -17.63 -6.36 -1.82
N VAL A 30 -16.47 -5.85 -1.45
CA VAL A 30 -15.17 -6.44 -1.78
C VAL A 30 -14.38 -6.64 -0.49
N THR A 31 -13.62 -7.71 -0.43
CA THR A 31 -12.82 -8.01 0.76
C THR A 31 -11.57 -7.14 0.80
N ASN A 32 -11.05 -6.91 2.01
CA ASN A 32 -9.80 -6.18 2.17
C ASN A 32 -8.63 -6.87 1.48
N GLY A 33 -8.59 -8.21 1.54
CA GLY A 33 -7.56 -9.00 0.85
C GLY A 33 -7.60 -8.81 -0.66
N TYR A 34 -8.79 -8.76 -1.24
CA TYR A 34 -8.95 -8.49 -2.68
C TYR A 34 -8.41 -7.11 -3.05
N LEU A 35 -8.73 -6.08 -2.24
CA LEU A 35 -8.25 -4.72 -2.48
C LEU A 35 -6.72 -4.61 -2.38
N VAL A 36 -6.14 -5.27 -1.38
CA VAL A 36 -4.68 -5.33 -1.24
C VAL A 36 -4.05 -6.00 -2.47
N GLY A 37 -4.64 -7.10 -2.93
CA GLY A 37 -4.19 -7.78 -4.14
C GLY A 37 -4.25 -6.90 -5.37
N MET A 38 -5.37 -6.17 -5.57
CA MET A 38 -5.51 -5.21 -6.66
C MET A 38 -4.44 -4.14 -6.60
N ALA A 39 -4.21 -3.57 -5.41
CA ALA A 39 -3.21 -2.53 -5.21
C ALA A 39 -1.81 -3.03 -5.57
N TYR A 40 -1.46 -4.22 -5.11
CA TYR A 40 -0.18 -4.84 -5.43
C TYR A 40 -0.01 -5.00 -6.95
N LYS A 41 -1.00 -5.57 -7.61
CA LYS A 41 -0.96 -5.82 -9.06
C LYS A 41 -0.87 -4.51 -9.85
N ALA A 42 -1.49 -3.45 -9.35
CA ALA A 42 -1.44 -2.14 -10.01
C ALA A 42 -0.02 -1.55 -10.03
N ILE A 43 0.81 -1.87 -9.04
CA ILE A 43 2.15 -1.29 -8.93
C ILE A 43 3.27 -2.29 -9.17
N GLN A 44 2.96 -3.56 -9.44
CA GLN A 44 3.98 -4.62 -9.47
C GLN A 44 5.08 -4.40 -10.52
N ASN A 45 4.78 -3.66 -11.59
CA ASN A 45 5.76 -3.35 -12.63
C ASN A 45 6.62 -2.13 -12.28
N ASP A 46 6.29 -1.42 -11.21
CA ASP A 46 6.97 -0.20 -10.81
C ASP A 46 7.77 -0.35 -9.51
N LEU A 47 7.78 -1.53 -8.92
CA LEU A 47 8.31 -1.74 -7.56
C LEU A 47 9.74 -1.24 -7.37
N ASP A 48 10.60 -1.40 -8.39
CA ASP A 48 12.00 -0.98 -8.31
C ASP A 48 12.20 0.51 -8.57
N ARG A 49 11.18 1.19 -9.10
CA ARG A 49 11.24 2.61 -9.44
C ARG A 49 10.58 3.51 -8.40
N ILE A 50 9.74 2.96 -7.54
CA ILE A 50 9.00 3.74 -6.56
C ILE A 50 9.94 4.26 -5.47
N ASP A 51 9.81 5.55 -5.14
CA ASP A 51 10.50 6.15 -4.02
C ASP A 51 9.71 5.87 -2.73
N TRP A 52 9.98 4.71 -2.12
CA TRP A 52 9.23 4.23 -0.96
C TRP A 52 9.34 5.14 0.26
N LYS A 53 10.47 5.84 0.43
CA LYS A 53 10.62 6.82 1.52
C LYS A 53 9.67 8.00 1.34
N ALA A 54 9.54 8.48 0.11
CA ALA A 54 8.62 9.56 -0.21
C ALA A 54 7.16 9.10 -0.03
N ILE A 55 6.83 7.87 -0.45
CA ILE A 55 5.50 7.30 -0.28
C ILE A 55 5.11 7.26 1.19
N ASN A 56 6.02 6.85 2.07
CA ASN A 56 5.77 6.76 3.50
C ASN A 56 5.43 8.11 4.14
N LYS A 57 5.86 9.21 3.54
CA LYS A 57 5.62 10.57 4.04
C LYS A 57 4.36 11.22 3.46
N ASP A 58 3.75 10.61 2.44
CA ASP A 58 2.72 11.26 1.61
C ASP A 58 1.30 10.93 2.08
N ILE A 59 1.11 10.93 3.39
CA ILE A 59 -0.16 10.49 3.98
C ILE A 59 -1.32 11.44 3.65
N SER A 60 -1.07 12.74 3.56
CA SER A 60 -2.13 13.73 3.33
C SER A 60 -2.78 13.57 1.96
N ASN A 61 -2.00 13.20 0.93
CA ASN A 61 -2.53 12.96 -0.42
C ASN A 61 -3.26 11.63 -0.54
N VAL A 62 -3.06 10.73 0.41
CA VAL A 62 -3.67 9.40 0.39
C VAL A 62 -4.97 9.36 1.17
N THR A 63 -5.09 10.19 2.21
CA THR A 63 -6.21 10.10 3.16
C THR A 63 -7.21 11.25 3.05
N ILE A 64 -7.10 12.06 2.00
CA ILE A 64 -7.85 13.33 1.88
C ILE A 64 -9.37 13.15 1.94
N ASN A 65 -9.90 12.06 1.39
CA ASN A 65 -11.35 11.83 1.31
C ASN A 65 -11.90 11.04 2.49
N TYR A 66 -11.06 10.39 3.27
CA TYR A 66 -11.47 9.47 4.33
C TYR A 66 -10.75 9.70 5.65
N ASP A 67 -10.32 10.92 5.90
CA ASP A 67 -9.73 11.27 7.20
C ASP A 67 -10.84 11.44 8.25
N ASP A 68 -11.48 10.34 8.58
CA ASP A 68 -12.60 10.28 9.51
C ASP A 68 -12.09 9.78 10.85
N ASN A 69 -12.31 10.56 11.90
CA ASN A 69 -11.88 10.25 13.24
C ASN A 69 -12.56 9.01 13.83
N SER A 70 -13.65 8.53 13.23
CA SER A 70 -14.31 7.28 13.66
C SER A 70 -13.55 6.04 13.22
N ILE A 71 -12.65 6.16 12.26
CA ILE A 71 -11.86 5.02 11.77
C ILE A 71 -10.73 4.73 12.75
N SER A 72 -10.59 3.48 13.13
CA SER A 72 -9.54 3.01 14.06
C SER A 72 -8.79 1.83 13.47
N ASP A 73 -7.75 1.38 14.19
CA ASP A 73 -7.04 0.14 13.86
C ASP A 73 -8.02 -1.02 13.69
N LEU A 74 -7.65 -1.97 12.88
CA LEU A 74 -8.48 -3.14 12.60
C LEU A 74 -7.68 -4.43 12.73
N GLN A 75 -8.13 -5.30 13.62
CA GLN A 75 -7.65 -6.68 13.65
C GLN A 75 -8.45 -7.47 12.64
N THR A 76 -7.80 -8.04 11.63
CA THR A 76 -8.49 -8.71 10.54
C THR A 76 -7.67 -9.84 9.96
N ALA A 77 -8.33 -10.69 9.19
CA ALA A 77 -7.66 -11.69 8.37
C ALA A 77 -7.75 -11.26 6.91
N LEU A 78 -6.63 -11.25 6.23
CA LEU A 78 -6.58 -10.99 4.79
C LEU A 78 -6.42 -12.31 4.05
N ASN A 79 -7.26 -12.54 3.06
CA ASN A 79 -7.15 -13.68 2.18
C ASN A 79 -6.40 -13.22 0.92
N LEU A 80 -5.13 -13.61 0.81
CA LEU A 80 -4.23 -13.14 -0.23
C LEU A 80 -3.85 -14.28 -1.18
N GLU A 81 -3.79 -13.98 -2.47
CA GLU A 81 -3.23 -14.91 -3.44
C GLU A 81 -1.75 -15.14 -3.12
N LYS A 82 -1.27 -16.33 -3.42
CA LYS A 82 0.13 -16.70 -3.14
C LYS A 82 1.12 -15.74 -3.80
N THR A 83 0.88 -15.35 -5.04
CA THR A 83 1.76 -14.43 -5.77
C THR A 83 1.83 -13.05 -5.10
N VAL A 84 0.70 -12.58 -4.56
CA VAL A 84 0.65 -11.31 -3.81
C VAL A 84 1.41 -11.44 -2.50
N LEU A 85 1.19 -12.54 -1.76
CA LEU A 85 1.89 -12.77 -0.51
C LEU A 85 3.40 -12.86 -0.72
N ASP A 86 3.84 -13.61 -1.75
CA ASP A 86 5.26 -13.71 -2.10
C ASP A 86 5.85 -12.32 -2.41
N GLY A 87 5.10 -11.48 -3.13
CA GLY A 87 5.50 -10.12 -3.42
C GLY A 87 5.63 -9.25 -2.18
N ILE A 88 4.69 -9.38 -1.24
CA ILE A 88 4.74 -8.66 0.04
C ILE A 88 5.99 -9.09 0.82
N GLU A 89 6.29 -10.38 0.86
CA GLU A 89 7.46 -10.90 1.58
C GLU A 89 8.76 -10.41 0.96
N LYS A 90 8.84 -10.34 -0.36
CA LYS A 90 10.01 -9.74 -1.04
C LYS A 90 10.17 -8.26 -0.70
N LEU A 91 9.05 -7.52 -0.63
CA LEU A 91 9.08 -6.12 -0.22
C LEU A 91 9.48 -5.95 1.25
N GLN A 92 9.11 -6.88 2.13
CA GLN A 92 9.59 -6.83 3.51
C GLN A 92 11.13 -6.81 3.56
N ILE A 93 11.76 -7.67 2.76
CA ILE A 93 13.23 -7.74 2.69
C ILE A 93 13.80 -6.44 2.13
N LYS A 94 13.24 -5.96 1.02
CA LYS A 94 13.68 -4.70 0.40
C LYS A 94 13.54 -3.52 1.35
N PHE A 95 12.43 -3.44 2.09
CA PHE A 95 12.14 -2.32 2.99
C PHE A 95 13.05 -2.31 4.21
N MET A 96 13.56 -3.45 4.64
CA MET A 96 14.58 -3.47 5.69
C MET A 96 15.80 -2.65 5.29
N ASP A 97 16.18 -2.73 4.02
CA ASP A 97 17.29 -1.94 3.48
C ASP A 97 16.88 -0.49 3.25
N VAL A 98 15.74 -0.26 2.59
CA VAL A 98 15.25 1.10 2.29
C VAL A 98 15.10 1.95 3.54
N PHE A 99 14.56 1.38 4.62
CA PHE A 99 14.27 2.09 5.86
C PHE A 99 15.30 1.86 6.96
N ASP A 100 16.40 1.19 6.63
CA ASP A 100 17.50 0.92 7.56
C ASP A 100 16.99 0.33 8.88
N THR A 101 16.26 -0.77 8.79
CA THR A 101 15.68 -1.46 9.95
C THR A 101 15.94 -2.96 9.86
N LYS A 102 16.05 -3.59 11.02
CA LYS A 102 16.25 -5.05 11.11
C LYS A 102 14.94 -5.82 11.15
N ARG A 103 13.81 -5.13 11.26
CA ARG A 103 12.49 -5.74 11.30
C ARG A 103 11.55 -5.00 10.35
N MET A 104 10.76 -5.77 9.63
CA MET A 104 9.75 -5.22 8.73
C MET A 104 8.50 -6.10 8.83
N PHE A 105 7.37 -5.47 9.11
CA PHE A 105 6.10 -6.18 9.33
C PHE A 105 5.23 -6.06 8.09
N ARG A 106 4.48 -7.13 7.78
CA ARG A 106 3.57 -7.16 6.64
C ARG A 106 2.57 -5.99 6.63
N PRO A 107 1.95 -5.61 7.77
CA PRO A 107 1.02 -4.48 7.76
C PRO A 107 1.64 -3.17 7.27
N PHE A 108 2.90 -2.90 7.62
CA PHE A 108 3.61 -1.72 7.12
C PHE A 108 3.81 -1.78 5.61
N VAL A 109 4.20 -2.94 5.09
CA VAL A 109 4.37 -3.14 3.64
C VAL A 109 3.04 -2.92 2.92
N ILE A 110 1.97 -3.49 3.44
CA ILE A 110 0.62 -3.35 2.87
C ILE A 110 0.19 -1.88 2.85
N LYS A 111 0.47 -1.14 3.92
CA LYS A 111 0.20 0.30 3.97
C LYS A 111 0.86 1.02 2.79
N LEU A 112 2.13 0.76 2.55
CA LEU A 112 2.86 1.43 1.47
C LEU A 112 2.41 0.98 0.09
N ILE A 113 2.02 -0.28 -0.07
CA ILE A 113 1.43 -0.77 -1.32
C ILE A 113 0.15 0.00 -1.64
N LEU A 114 -0.72 0.15 -0.65
CA LEU A 114 -1.98 0.89 -0.82
C LEU A 114 -1.72 2.37 -1.14
N PHE A 115 -0.81 2.99 -0.41
CA PHE A 115 -0.42 4.38 -0.66
C PHE A 115 0.09 4.56 -2.09
N ALA A 116 0.99 3.69 -2.53
CA ALA A 116 1.55 3.75 -3.88
C ALA A 116 0.47 3.56 -4.94
N ALA A 117 -0.45 2.62 -4.74
CA ALA A 117 -1.54 2.37 -5.68
C ALA A 117 -2.48 3.58 -5.79
N ILE A 118 -2.82 4.20 -4.67
CA ILE A 118 -3.65 5.42 -4.65
C ILE A 118 -2.95 6.56 -5.38
N LEU A 119 -1.67 6.76 -5.08
CA LEU A 119 -0.88 7.84 -5.70
C LEU A 119 -0.73 7.60 -7.21
N LYS A 120 -0.61 6.36 -7.64
CA LYS A 120 -0.58 6.03 -9.06
C LYS A 120 -1.90 6.39 -9.75
N GLU A 121 -3.03 6.07 -9.12
CA GLU A 121 -4.36 6.39 -9.66
C GLU A 121 -4.60 7.91 -9.76
N THR A 122 -3.95 8.70 -8.93
CA THR A 122 -4.11 10.16 -8.90
C THR A 122 -2.94 10.90 -9.56
N ASP A 123 -2.07 10.20 -10.28
CA ASP A 123 -0.88 10.73 -10.95
C ASP A 123 0.09 11.46 -10.02
N ASN A 124 0.16 11.03 -8.76
CA ASN A 124 1.04 11.61 -7.75
C ASN A 124 2.13 10.64 -7.27
N LEU A 125 2.31 9.51 -7.94
CA LEU A 125 3.28 8.51 -7.52
C LEU A 125 4.71 9.04 -7.71
N THR A 126 5.45 9.11 -6.61
CA THR A 126 6.84 9.55 -6.63
C THR A 126 7.75 8.40 -7.03
N LEU A 127 8.51 8.61 -8.10
CA LEU A 127 9.49 7.64 -8.59
C LEU A 127 10.89 8.11 -8.22
N LEU A 128 11.81 7.15 -8.08
CA LEU A 128 13.21 7.43 -7.90
C LEU A 128 13.73 8.18 -9.13
N LYS A 129 14.62 9.15 -8.90
CA LYS A 129 15.26 9.87 -10.00
C LYS A 129 16.17 8.92 -10.75
N GLU A 130 16.02 8.88 -12.07
CA GLU A 130 16.96 8.15 -12.90
C GLU A 130 18.32 8.84 -12.83
N GLU A 131 19.37 8.04 -12.62
CA GLU A 131 20.72 8.55 -12.78
C GLU A 131 20.95 8.80 -14.25
N ASN A 132 21.18 10.06 -14.59
CA ASN A 132 21.52 10.43 -15.94
C ASN A 132 23.03 10.34 -16.13
N ASN A 133 23.49 9.21 -16.66
CA ASN A 133 24.91 8.95 -16.88
C ASN A 133 25.44 9.55 -18.19
N ASN A 134 24.66 10.38 -18.85
CA ASN A 134 25.02 10.98 -20.15
C ASN A 134 25.58 12.39 -19.99
N GLU A 135 25.90 12.76 -18.82
CA GLU A 135 26.47 14.09 -18.55
C GLU A 135 27.98 14.12 -18.66
#